data_a0b3eca648b3eac9d4b1bc3f9523c1b8
#
_entry.id   a0b3eca648b3eac9d4b1bc3f9523c1b8
#
_cell.length_a   1.000
_cell.length_b   1.000
_cell.length_c   1.000
_cell.angle_alpha   90.00
_cell.angle_beta   90.00
_cell.angle_gamma   90.00
#
_symmetry.space_group_name_H-M   'P 1'
#
loop_
_entity.id
_entity.type
_entity.pdbx_description
1 polymer ?
#
loop_
_entity_poly.entity_id
_entity_poly.type
_entity_poly.pdbx_seq_one_letter_code
_entity_poly.pdbx_strand_id
1 'polypeptide(L)'
;VPGYGMAVAQAQHVVRELGELLEKNGAEVTYAIHPVAGRMPGHMNVLLAEANVPYDQLVEMEDINPRIDKVDVAVVIGANDVVNPAARNDENSPIYGMPIINVDQAQTVFVLKRSMASGFSGVDNPLFFGDNTRMLFGDAKQSIAAVVAEFKT
;
A
#
# COMPACT_ATOMS: atom_id res chain seq x y z
N VAL A 1 -0.78 2.70 -0.37
CA VAL A 1 -1.34 1.52 -1.05
C VAL A 1 -1.88 0.56 -0.01
N PRO A 2 -3.18 0.62 0.30
CA PRO A 2 -3.78 -0.23 1.33
C PRO A 2 -4.14 -1.61 0.78
N GLY A 3 -4.05 -2.60 1.67
CA GLY A 3 -4.45 -3.96 1.36
C GLY A 3 -5.18 -4.61 2.53
N TYR A 4 -5.40 -5.92 2.46
CA TYR A 4 -6.17 -6.64 3.45
C TYR A 4 -5.60 -6.51 4.87
N GLY A 5 -4.27 -6.42 5.00
CA GLY A 5 -3.64 -6.24 6.32
C GLY A 5 -4.06 -4.96 7.02
N MET A 6 -4.35 -3.89 6.26
CA MET A 6 -4.91 -2.67 6.85
C MET A 6 -6.28 -2.96 7.47
N ALA A 7 -7.12 -3.73 6.77
CA ALA A 7 -8.43 -4.11 7.27
C ALA A 7 -8.32 -4.97 8.54
N VAL A 8 -7.43 -5.96 8.54
CA VAL A 8 -7.21 -6.84 9.68
C VAL A 8 -6.77 -6.07 10.90
N ALA A 9 -5.86 -5.11 10.72
CA ALA A 9 -5.33 -4.29 11.81
C ALA A 9 -6.26 -3.14 12.21
N GLN A 10 -7.35 -2.89 11.46
CA GLN A 10 -8.22 -1.75 11.66
C GLN A 10 -7.44 -0.43 11.65
N ALA A 11 -6.53 -0.31 10.67
CA ALA A 11 -5.56 0.78 10.62
C ALA A 11 -6.04 1.98 9.80
N GLN A 12 -7.22 1.93 9.19
CA GLN A 12 -7.68 2.98 8.26
C GLN A 12 -7.72 4.37 8.89
N HIS A 13 -8.03 4.48 10.17
CA HIS A 13 -8.11 5.78 10.85
C HIS A 13 -6.71 6.40 11.08
N VAL A 14 -5.74 5.61 11.51
CA VAL A 14 -4.37 6.12 11.69
C VAL A 14 -3.69 6.36 10.34
N VAL A 15 -4.05 5.61 9.31
CA VAL A 15 -3.59 5.87 7.94
C VAL A 15 -4.06 7.24 7.48
N ARG A 16 -5.34 7.57 7.68
CA ARG A 16 -5.85 8.90 7.37
C ARG A 16 -5.13 9.98 8.16
N GLU A 17 -4.93 9.75 9.45
CA GLU A 17 -4.21 10.71 10.31
C GLU A 17 -2.80 10.98 9.79
N LEU A 18 -2.07 9.94 9.41
CA LEU A 18 -0.75 10.08 8.81
C LEU A 18 -0.82 10.91 7.51
N GLY A 19 -1.79 10.62 6.65
CA GLY A 19 -1.98 11.38 5.41
C GLY A 19 -2.21 12.84 5.66
N GLU A 20 -3.03 13.20 6.63
CA GLU A 20 -3.29 14.59 6.99
C GLU A 20 -2.04 15.30 7.52
N LEU A 21 -1.25 14.61 8.34
CA LEU A 21 0.00 15.17 8.87
C LEU A 21 1.02 15.40 7.76
N LEU A 22 1.12 14.48 6.81
CA LEU A 22 2.00 14.65 5.65
C LEU A 22 1.57 15.84 4.80
N GLU A 23 0.28 16.01 4.57
CA GLU A 23 -0.25 17.15 3.82
C GLU A 23 0.06 18.47 4.52
N LYS A 24 -0.05 18.52 5.84
CA LYS A 24 0.31 19.71 6.62
C LYS A 24 1.78 20.06 6.47
N ASN A 25 2.62 19.08 6.16
CA ASN A 25 4.05 19.29 5.95
C ASN A 25 4.41 19.48 4.47
N GLY A 26 3.42 19.73 3.63
CA GLY A 26 3.62 20.09 2.23
C GLY A 26 3.62 18.92 1.24
N ALA A 27 3.33 17.71 1.69
CA ALA A 27 3.26 16.56 0.79
C ALA A 27 1.91 16.50 0.09
N GLU A 28 1.91 15.98 -1.13
CA GLU A 28 0.69 15.59 -1.83
C GLU A 28 0.44 14.11 -1.55
N VAL A 29 -0.72 13.80 -0.98
CA VAL A 29 -1.05 12.42 -0.57
C VAL A 29 -2.21 11.89 -1.40
N THR A 30 -2.02 10.71 -1.98
CA THR A 30 -3.08 9.96 -2.66
C THR A 30 -3.09 8.53 -2.16
N TYR A 31 -4.24 7.88 -2.27
CA TYR A 31 -4.43 6.50 -1.87
C TYR A 31 -4.68 5.67 -3.12
N ALA A 32 -3.70 4.85 -3.49
CA ALA A 32 -3.78 4.04 -4.70
C ALA A 32 -4.56 2.76 -4.42
N ILE A 33 -5.64 2.55 -5.13
CA ILE A 33 -6.59 1.48 -4.88
C ILE A 33 -6.50 0.41 -5.97
N HIS A 34 -6.24 -0.81 -5.55
CA HIS A 34 -6.35 -1.97 -6.43
C HIS A 34 -7.78 -2.52 -6.32
N PRO A 35 -8.43 -2.81 -7.46
CA PRO A 35 -9.86 -3.19 -7.44
C PRO A 35 -10.16 -4.46 -6.65
N VAL A 36 -9.19 -5.37 -6.51
CA VAL A 36 -9.39 -6.63 -5.77
C VAL A 36 -8.60 -6.68 -4.46
N ALA A 37 -8.06 -5.55 -3.99
CA ALA A 37 -7.42 -5.51 -2.68
C ALA A 37 -8.46 -5.82 -1.59
N GLY A 38 -8.07 -6.64 -0.63
CA GLY A 38 -8.98 -7.06 0.45
C GLY A 38 -9.72 -8.34 0.10
N ARG A 39 -10.96 -8.46 0.60
CA ARG A 39 -11.77 -9.67 0.47
C ARG A 39 -13.02 -9.48 -0.37
N MET A 40 -13.30 -8.27 -0.84
CA MET A 40 -14.47 -7.97 -1.65
C MET A 40 -14.17 -6.78 -2.55
N PRO A 41 -14.85 -6.65 -3.70
CA PRO A 41 -14.69 -5.46 -4.55
C PRO A 41 -14.97 -4.18 -3.76
N GLY A 42 -14.11 -3.18 -3.92
CA GLY A 42 -14.27 -1.90 -3.24
C GLY A 42 -13.98 -1.92 -1.73
N HIS A 43 -13.39 -3.00 -1.22
CA HIS A 43 -13.12 -3.15 0.22
C HIS A 43 -12.33 -1.96 0.78
N MET A 44 -11.24 -1.57 0.11
CA MET A 44 -10.41 -0.47 0.58
C MET A 44 -11.13 0.88 0.48
N ASN A 45 -11.95 1.05 -0.55
CA ASN A 45 -12.75 2.26 -0.71
C ASN A 45 -13.69 2.45 0.51
N VAL A 46 -14.35 1.38 0.93
CA VAL A 46 -15.26 1.42 2.08
C VAL A 46 -14.51 1.77 3.37
N LEU A 47 -13.35 1.15 3.62
CA LEU A 47 -12.57 1.42 4.82
C LEU A 47 -12.06 2.86 4.87
N LEU A 48 -11.57 3.35 3.75
CA LEU A 48 -11.07 4.73 3.69
C LEU A 48 -12.20 5.75 3.80
N ALA A 49 -13.37 5.45 3.22
CA ALA A 49 -14.56 6.28 3.40
C ALA A 49 -15.00 6.30 4.87
N GLU A 50 -14.94 5.17 5.57
CA GLU A 50 -15.23 5.07 7.00
C GLU A 50 -14.28 5.95 7.81
N ALA A 51 -13.03 6.06 7.37
CA ALA A 51 -12.02 6.91 8.01
C ALA A 51 -12.10 8.38 7.57
N ASN A 52 -13.09 8.73 6.75
CA ASN A 52 -13.30 10.10 6.24
C ASN A 52 -12.19 10.59 5.31
N VAL A 53 -11.55 9.70 4.57
CA VAL A 53 -10.64 10.09 3.50
C VAL A 53 -11.44 10.71 2.36
N PRO A 54 -11.10 11.92 1.91
CA PRO A 54 -11.82 12.55 0.78
C PRO A 54 -11.77 11.67 -0.46
N TYR A 55 -12.91 11.54 -1.14
CA TYR A 55 -13.05 10.68 -2.31
C TYR A 55 -12.05 11.02 -3.42
N ASP A 56 -11.75 12.31 -3.59
CA ASP A 56 -10.82 12.77 -4.62
C ASP A 56 -9.36 12.39 -4.36
N GLN A 57 -9.04 11.90 -3.17
CA GLN A 57 -7.72 11.35 -2.86
C GLN A 57 -7.59 9.86 -3.17
N LEU A 58 -8.69 9.19 -3.50
CA LEU A 58 -8.68 7.78 -3.90
C LEU A 58 -8.40 7.70 -5.39
N VAL A 59 -7.29 7.07 -5.77
CA VAL A 59 -6.83 6.99 -7.16
C VAL A 59 -6.82 5.53 -7.59
N GLU A 60 -7.48 5.24 -8.71
CA GLU A 60 -7.52 3.89 -9.26
C GLU A 60 -6.14 3.47 -9.79
N MET A 61 -5.92 2.16 -9.81
CA MET A 61 -4.65 1.57 -10.26
C MET A 61 -4.25 2.07 -11.65
N GLU A 62 -5.16 2.10 -12.60
CA GLU A 62 -4.87 2.51 -13.97
C GLU A 62 -4.54 4.00 -14.08
N ASP A 63 -4.89 4.80 -13.10
CA ASP A 63 -4.57 6.22 -13.07
C ASP A 63 -3.26 6.51 -12.35
N ILE A 64 -2.87 5.68 -11.37
CA ILE A 64 -1.62 5.89 -10.65
C ILE A 64 -0.42 5.26 -11.37
N ASN A 65 -0.58 4.10 -12.00
CA ASN A 65 0.54 3.40 -12.62
C ASN A 65 1.31 4.24 -13.65
N PRO A 66 0.66 5.03 -14.53
CA PRO A 66 1.41 5.83 -15.50
C PRO A 66 2.32 6.90 -14.89
N ARG A 67 2.09 7.28 -13.63
CA ARG A 67 2.86 8.34 -12.97
C ARG A 67 3.54 7.89 -11.68
N ILE A 68 3.52 6.58 -11.40
CA ILE A 68 4.07 6.07 -10.13
C ILE A 68 5.59 6.22 -10.05
N ASP A 69 6.28 6.30 -11.18
CA ASP A 69 7.71 6.57 -11.23
C ASP A 69 8.08 7.96 -10.70
N LYS A 70 7.10 8.87 -10.64
CA LYS A 70 7.28 10.23 -10.09
C LYS A 70 6.91 10.31 -8.61
N VAL A 71 6.44 9.23 -8.02
CA VAL A 71 6.09 9.18 -6.61
C VAL A 71 7.37 9.08 -5.78
N ASP A 72 7.54 10.00 -4.82
CA ASP A 72 8.73 10.03 -3.97
C ASP A 72 8.72 8.87 -2.96
N VAL A 73 7.58 8.64 -2.32
CA VAL A 73 7.41 7.60 -1.31
C VAL A 73 6.10 6.88 -1.52
N ALA A 74 6.17 5.56 -1.65
CA ALA A 74 5.00 4.69 -1.63
C ALA A 74 5.00 3.90 -0.33
N VAL A 75 3.88 3.93 0.39
CA VAL A 75 3.72 3.16 1.63
C VAL A 75 2.69 2.07 1.37
N VAL A 76 3.14 0.83 1.42
CA VAL A 76 2.29 -0.35 1.21
C VAL A 76 1.85 -0.85 2.58
N ILE A 77 0.54 -0.91 2.79
CA ILE A 77 -0.03 -1.20 4.11
C ILE A 77 -0.85 -2.48 4.04
N GLY A 78 -0.20 -3.59 4.38
CA GLY A 78 -0.85 -4.89 4.42
C GLY A 78 -1.29 -5.43 3.06
N ALA A 79 -0.62 -5.04 1.98
CA ALA A 79 -0.84 -5.58 0.65
C ALA A 79 0.32 -6.50 0.25
N ASN A 80 0.06 -7.49 -0.59
CA ASN A 80 1.09 -8.40 -1.07
C ASN A 80 0.93 -8.68 -2.57
N ASP A 81 -0.05 -9.51 -2.96
CA ASP A 81 -0.20 -9.93 -4.36
C ASP A 81 -0.43 -8.74 -5.30
N VAL A 82 -1.18 -7.75 -4.86
CA VAL A 82 -1.56 -6.59 -5.70
C VAL A 82 -0.38 -5.65 -5.98
N VAL A 83 0.76 -5.88 -5.33
CA VAL A 83 2.00 -5.11 -5.56
C VAL A 83 3.17 -6.03 -5.92
N ASN A 84 2.90 -7.28 -6.27
CA ASN A 84 3.94 -8.26 -6.56
C ASN A 84 4.39 -8.15 -8.03
N PRO A 85 5.63 -7.69 -8.30
CA PRO A 85 6.12 -7.54 -9.66
C PRO A 85 6.27 -8.86 -10.42
N ALA A 86 6.20 -10.02 -9.77
CA ALA A 86 6.18 -11.31 -10.47
C ALA A 86 4.98 -11.43 -11.42
N ALA A 87 3.87 -10.76 -11.11
CA ALA A 87 2.70 -10.72 -11.98
C ALA A 87 3.01 -10.06 -13.34
N ARG A 88 3.99 -9.20 -13.37
CA ARG A 88 4.42 -8.49 -14.58
C ARG A 88 5.62 -9.16 -15.25
N ASN A 89 6.57 -9.66 -14.47
CA ASN A 89 7.89 -10.03 -14.95
C ASN A 89 8.16 -11.54 -15.05
N ASP A 90 7.40 -12.39 -14.35
CA ASP A 90 7.67 -13.83 -14.26
C ASP A 90 6.57 -14.63 -14.96
N GLU A 91 6.84 -15.03 -16.21
CA GLU A 91 5.91 -15.80 -17.03
C GLU A 91 5.53 -17.14 -16.41
N ASN A 92 6.34 -17.67 -15.50
CA ASN A 92 6.09 -18.95 -14.84
C ASN A 92 5.31 -18.78 -13.52
N SER A 93 5.06 -17.55 -13.11
CA SER A 93 4.32 -17.31 -11.86
C SER A 93 2.83 -17.59 -12.03
N PRO A 94 2.18 -18.22 -11.02
CA PRO A 94 0.74 -18.41 -11.05
C PRO A 94 -0.07 -17.11 -11.15
N ILE A 95 0.52 -15.97 -10.77
CA ILE A 95 -0.15 -14.67 -10.85
C ILE A 95 0.22 -13.88 -12.11
N TYR A 96 1.01 -14.45 -13.01
CA TYR A 96 1.42 -13.75 -14.23
C TYR A 96 0.22 -13.24 -15.02
N GLY A 97 0.30 -11.98 -15.42
CA GLY A 97 -0.78 -11.32 -16.16
C GLY A 97 -1.79 -10.61 -15.28
N MET A 98 -1.75 -10.79 -13.97
CA MET A 98 -2.63 -10.04 -13.06
C MET A 98 -2.19 -8.58 -13.03
N PRO A 99 -3.10 -7.62 -13.24
CA PRO A 99 -2.76 -6.21 -13.07
C PRO A 99 -2.35 -5.91 -11.63
N ILE A 100 -1.31 -5.12 -11.45
CA ILE A 100 -0.79 -4.74 -10.13
C ILE A 100 -0.53 -3.25 -10.08
N ILE A 101 -0.39 -2.72 -8.87
CA ILE A 101 0.14 -1.37 -8.66
C ILE A 101 1.67 -1.48 -8.67
N ASN A 102 2.31 -0.75 -9.57
CA ASN A 102 3.76 -0.86 -9.82
C ASN A 102 4.58 -0.06 -8.80
N VAL A 103 4.39 -0.33 -7.50
CA VAL A 103 5.05 0.45 -6.43
C VAL A 103 6.57 0.34 -6.48
N ASP A 104 7.11 -0.74 -7.05
CA ASP A 104 8.55 -0.92 -7.21
C ASP A 104 9.20 0.19 -8.05
N GLN A 105 8.39 0.93 -8.82
CA GLN A 105 8.87 2.04 -9.64
C GLN A 105 8.91 3.38 -8.90
N ALA A 106 8.36 3.45 -7.69
CA ALA A 106 8.47 4.65 -6.86
C ALA A 106 9.91 4.85 -6.39
N GLN A 107 10.27 6.07 -5.99
CA GLN A 107 11.63 6.36 -5.55
C GLN A 107 12.01 5.56 -4.29
N THR A 108 11.12 5.55 -3.31
CA THR A 108 11.29 4.77 -2.08
C THR A 108 9.98 4.07 -1.74
N VAL A 109 10.09 2.82 -1.30
CA VAL A 109 8.92 2.01 -0.96
C VAL A 109 9.07 1.52 0.48
N PHE A 110 8.08 1.81 1.31
CA PHE A 110 7.96 1.23 2.65
C PHE A 110 6.86 0.19 2.63
N VAL A 111 7.17 -1.02 3.06
CA VAL A 111 6.20 -2.11 3.11
C VAL A 111 5.95 -2.49 4.56
N LEU A 112 4.72 -2.31 5.00
CA LEU A 112 4.28 -2.63 6.36
C LEU A 112 3.57 -3.98 6.33
N LYS A 113 4.18 -4.98 6.95
CA LYS A 113 3.66 -6.35 7.04
C LYS A 113 4.02 -6.95 8.39
N ARG A 114 3.30 -7.99 8.78
CA ARG A 114 3.63 -8.72 10.00
C ARG A 114 4.87 -9.58 9.84
N SER A 115 5.11 -10.13 8.64
CA SER A 115 6.23 -11.03 8.36
C SER A 115 6.51 -11.08 6.86
N MET A 116 7.49 -11.88 6.47
CA MET A 116 7.80 -12.15 5.06
C MET A 116 6.87 -13.20 4.43
N ALA A 117 5.87 -13.68 5.15
CA ALA A 117 4.94 -14.69 4.62
C ALA A 117 4.25 -14.19 3.35
N SER A 118 4.01 -15.10 2.41
CA SER A 118 3.34 -14.81 1.16
C SER A 118 1.86 -14.45 1.40
N GLY A 119 1.24 -13.80 0.41
CA GLY A 119 -0.16 -13.45 0.44
C GLY A 119 -1.06 -14.62 0.07
N PHE A 120 -2.29 -14.31 -0.33
CA PHE A 120 -3.31 -15.31 -0.67
C PHE A 120 -2.85 -16.28 -1.76
N SER A 121 -2.10 -15.79 -2.76
CA SER A 121 -1.60 -16.62 -3.87
C SER A 121 -0.52 -17.61 -3.45
N GLY A 122 0.14 -17.39 -2.32
CA GLY A 122 1.29 -18.19 -1.91
C GLY A 122 2.57 -17.89 -2.68
N VAL A 123 2.59 -16.86 -3.51
CA VAL A 123 3.73 -16.50 -4.36
C VAL A 123 4.66 -15.55 -3.61
N ASP A 124 5.97 -15.85 -3.66
CA ASP A 124 6.98 -14.95 -3.09
C ASP A 124 6.98 -13.61 -3.82
N ASN A 125 7.24 -12.54 -3.07
CA ASN A 125 7.18 -11.19 -3.61
C ASN A 125 8.57 -10.56 -3.70
N PRO A 126 9.15 -10.46 -4.92
CA PRO A 126 10.47 -9.85 -5.11
C PRO A 126 10.53 -8.37 -4.70
N LEU A 127 9.39 -7.69 -4.61
CA LEU A 127 9.34 -6.30 -4.12
C LEU A 127 10.03 -6.15 -2.78
N PHE A 128 9.88 -7.14 -1.89
CA PHE A 128 10.41 -7.07 -0.52
C PHE A 128 11.93 -7.03 -0.48
N PHE A 129 12.59 -7.42 -1.55
CA PHE A 129 14.04 -7.46 -1.66
C PHE A 129 14.60 -6.36 -2.58
N GLY A 130 13.76 -5.44 -3.05
CA GLY A 130 14.17 -4.34 -3.91
C GLY A 130 15.12 -3.37 -3.22
N ASP A 131 16.05 -2.79 -3.97
CA ASP A 131 17.04 -1.84 -3.43
C ASP A 131 16.38 -0.59 -2.83
N ASN A 132 15.23 -0.19 -3.35
CA ASN A 132 14.47 0.97 -2.89
C ASN A 132 13.38 0.61 -1.87
N THR A 133 13.29 -0.64 -1.45
CA THR A 133 12.28 -1.11 -0.51
C THR A 133 12.83 -1.19 0.92
N ARG A 134 12.02 -0.74 1.87
CA ARG A 134 12.29 -0.87 3.31
C ARG A 134 11.11 -1.59 3.95
N MET A 135 11.39 -2.68 4.66
CA MET A 135 10.36 -3.45 5.35
C MET A 135 10.19 -2.92 6.77
N LEU A 136 8.93 -2.82 7.20
CA LEU A 136 8.61 -2.51 8.59
C LEU A 136 7.65 -3.59 9.09
N PHE A 137 8.15 -4.47 9.95
CA PHE A 137 7.39 -5.60 10.45
C PHE A 137 6.63 -5.22 11.72
N GLY A 138 5.40 -5.72 11.81
CA GLY A 138 4.54 -5.53 12.97
C GLY A 138 3.10 -5.33 12.56
N ASP A 139 2.26 -5.04 13.55
CA ASP A 139 0.87 -4.67 13.31
C ASP A 139 0.81 -3.30 12.64
N ALA A 140 0.06 -3.19 11.53
CA ALA A 140 0.02 -1.96 10.75
C ALA A 140 -0.49 -0.76 11.56
N LYS A 141 -1.50 -0.97 12.40
CA LYS A 141 -2.03 0.11 13.23
C LYS A 141 -0.98 0.63 14.21
N GLN A 142 -0.25 -0.27 14.86
CA GLN A 142 0.80 0.12 15.81
C GLN A 142 1.96 0.80 15.11
N SER A 143 2.38 0.28 13.96
CA SER A 143 3.49 0.84 13.20
C SER A 143 3.17 2.26 12.73
N ILE A 144 1.99 2.48 12.18
CA ILE A 144 1.59 3.81 11.68
C ILE A 144 1.35 4.76 12.84
N ALA A 145 0.75 4.29 13.95
CA ALA A 145 0.57 5.11 15.14
C ALA A 145 1.91 5.61 15.69
N ALA A 146 2.96 4.77 15.63
CA ALA A 146 4.30 5.19 16.06
C ALA A 146 4.86 6.28 15.14
N VAL A 147 4.66 6.17 13.83
CA VAL A 147 5.07 7.21 12.87
C VAL A 147 4.31 8.50 13.12
N VAL A 148 3.01 8.42 13.34
CA VAL A 148 2.17 9.60 13.66
C VAL A 148 2.68 10.29 14.91
N ALA A 149 3.03 9.53 15.95
CA ALA A 149 3.56 10.09 17.20
C ALA A 149 4.85 10.89 16.96
N GLU A 150 5.72 10.43 16.06
CA GLU A 150 6.94 11.16 15.72
C GLU A 150 6.64 12.51 15.07
N PHE A 151 5.60 12.61 14.25
CA PHE A 151 5.19 13.88 13.66
C PHE A 151 4.67 14.89 14.68
N LYS A 152 4.19 14.41 15.84
CA LYS A 152 3.62 15.27 16.88
C LYS A 152 4.65 15.77 17.89
N THR A 153 5.86 15.24 17.83
CA THR A 153 6.98 15.71 18.65
C THR A 153 7.84 16.68 17.86
#